data_b4d0fa897eed0cc3a0195cdfbb18e76d
#
_entry.id   b4d0fa897eed0cc3a0195cdfbb18e76d
#
_cell.length_a   1.000
_cell.length_b   1.000
_cell.length_c   1.000
_cell.angle_alpha   90.00
_cell.angle_beta   90.00
_cell.angle_gamma   90.00
#
_symmetry.space_group_name_H-M   'P 1'
#
loop_
_entity.id
_entity.type
_entity.pdbx_description
1 polymer ?
#
loop_
_entity_poly.entity_id
_entity_poly.type
_entity_poly.pdbx_seq_one_letter_code
_entity_poly.pdbx_strand_id
1 'polypeptide(L)'
;VVLSINRSAQNLFDVTAEECINHNIVTVSRNEQLKEALDHALEGSSEERMLELNGRVYQLLANPVRVDNVVSGAVILVLDVTEKQKAEVMRREFSANVSHELKTPLMSISGYAEIIENNMVKPEDIPKFAGRIHSEASRLSSLVEDIIKLSRLDENDQSIPMEEVDLMQICRDVE
;
A
#
# COMPACT_ATOMS: atom_id res chain seq x y z
N VAL A 1 -17.22 32.17 -1.06
CA VAL A 1 -18.45 31.49 -1.49
C VAL A 1 -18.13 30.41 -2.51
N VAL A 2 -18.93 29.34 -2.54
CA VAL A 2 -18.85 28.25 -3.51
C VAL A 2 -19.47 28.72 -4.83
N LEU A 3 -18.72 28.66 -5.93
CA LEU A 3 -19.19 29.05 -7.26
C LEU A 3 -19.74 27.85 -8.05
N SER A 4 -19.18 26.68 -7.85
CA SER A 4 -19.57 25.46 -8.53
C SER A 4 -19.21 24.23 -7.69
N ILE A 5 -20.00 23.19 -7.79
CA ILE A 5 -19.78 21.88 -7.17
C ILE A 5 -20.26 20.81 -8.13
N ASN A 6 -19.41 19.80 -8.42
CA ASN A 6 -19.79 18.71 -9.29
C ASN A 6 -20.63 17.64 -8.55
N ARG A 7 -21.27 16.76 -9.31
CA ARG A 7 -22.16 15.73 -8.75
C ARG A 7 -21.43 14.75 -7.80
N SER A 8 -20.18 14.42 -8.09
CA SER A 8 -19.40 13.53 -7.24
C SER A 8 -19.12 14.15 -5.87
N ALA A 9 -18.79 15.45 -5.83
CA ALA A 9 -18.58 16.17 -4.58
C ALA A 9 -19.89 16.35 -3.82
N GLN A 10 -21.03 16.60 -4.51
CA GLN A 10 -22.35 16.63 -3.86
C GLN A 10 -22.65 15.30 -3.15
N ASN A 11 -22.41 14.18 -3.84
CA ASN A 11 -22.62 12.85 -3.26
C ASN A 11 -21.65 12.56 -2.09
N LEU A 12 -20.40 13.02 -2.18
CA LEU A 12 -19.40 12.80 -1.15
C LEU A 12 -19.73 13.51 0.16
N PHE A 13 -20.20 14.76 0.04
CA PHE A 13 -20.49 15.61 1.20
C PHE A 13 -21.98 15.58 1.59
N ASP A 14 -22.80 14.80 0.89
CA ASP A 14 -24.25 14.69 1.11
C ASP A 14 -24.96 16.05 1.09
N VAL A 15 -24.72 16.82 0.02
CA VAL A 15 -25.25 18.16 -0.19
C VAL A 15 -25.75 18.33 -1.63
N THR A 16 -26.67 19.29 -1.82
CA THR A 16 -27.15 19.67 -3.16
C THR A 16 -26.42 20.91 -3.69
N ALA A 17 -26.41 21.08 -5.01
CA ALA A 17 -25.84 22.29 -5.62
C ALA A 17 -26.54 23.56 -5.14
N GLU A 18 -27.87 23.52 -4.94
CA GLU A 18 -28.69 24.64 -4.49
C GLU A 18 -28.31 25.09 -3.07
N GLU A 19 -27.96 24.14 -2.20
CA GLU A 19 -27.53 24.42 -0.82
C GLU A 19 -26.13 25.00 -0.74
N CYS A 20 -25.27 24.69 -1.75
CA CYS A 20 -23.85 25.05 -1.73
C CYS A 20 -23.52 26.34 -2.50
N ILE A 21 -24.12 26.52 -3.69
CA ILE A 21 -23.78 27.64 -4.58
C ILE A 21 -24.15 28.97 -3.92
N ASN A 22 -23.22 29.93 -3.98
CA ASN A 22 -23.28 31.23 -3.32
C ASN A 22 -23.27 31.19 -1.77
N HIS A 23 -23.09 30.02 -1.16
CA HIS A 23 -22.94 29.87 0.28
C HIS A 23 -21.46 29.66 0.66
N ASN A 24 -21.20 29.71 1.97
CA ASN A 24 -19.86 29.48 2.49
C ASN A 24 -19.49 27.98 2.39
N ILE A 25 -18.19 27.66 2.23
CA ILE A 25 -17.70 26.27 2.18
C ILE A 25 -18.11 25.44 3.41
N VAL A 26 -18.33 26.06 4.56
CA VAL A 26 -18.81 25.42 5.80
C VAL A 26 -20.19 24.77 5.61
N THR A 27 -20.98 25.23 4.64
CA THR A 27 -22.25 24.59 4.25
C THR A 27 -22.02 23.26 3.54
N VAL A 28 -20.91 23.12 2.80
CA VAL A 28 -20.54 21.89 2.10
C VAL A 28 -19.99 20.85 3.10
N SER A 29 -19.09 21.28 3.97
CA SER A 29 -18.51 20.40 4.97
C SER A 29 -18.00 21.19 6.17
N ARG A 30 -18.22 20.63 7.36
CA ARG A 30 -17.65 21.15 8.63
C ARG A 30 -16.25 20.62 8.90
N ASN A 31 -15.64 19.94 7.95
CA ASN A 31 -14.28 19.40 8.10
C ASN A 31 -13.27 20.55 8.15
N GLU A 32 -12.53 20.64 9.25
CA GLU A 32 -11.57 21.70 9.52
C GLU A 32 -10.41 21.67 8.52
N GLN A 33 -9.94 20.46 8.13
CA GLN A 33 -8.86 20.30 7.16
C GLN A 33 -9.24 20.82 5.77
N LEU A 34 -10.52 20.65 5.37
CA LEU A 34 -11.05 21.21 4.11
C LEU A 34 -11.02 22.74 4.15
N LYS A 35 -11.43 23.33 5.28
CA LYS A 35 -11.44 24.77 5.48
C LYS A 35 -10.05 25.36 5.47
N GLU A 36 -9.11 24.80 6.24
CA GLU A 36 -7.73 25.25 6.28
C GLU A 36 -7.04 25.17 4.92
N ALA A 37 -7.25 24.05 4.17
CA ALA A 37 -6.70 23.92 2.83
C ALA A 37 -7.25 24.98 1.86
N LEU A 38 -8.53 25.33 1.99
CA LEU A 38 -9.14 26.41 1.22
C LEU A 38 -8.54 27.78 1.58
N ASP A 39 -8.40 28.05 2.89
CA ASP A 39 -7.86 29.33 3.36
C ASP A 39 -6.41 29.54 2.84
N HIS A 40 -5.55 28.51 2.91
CA HIS A 40 -4.22 28.56 2.33
C HIS A 40 -4.23 28.75 0.80
N ALA A 41 -5.17 28.09 0.10
CA ALA A 41 -5.28 28.29 -1.34
C ALA A 41 -5.72 29.73 -1.70
N LEU A 42 -6.62 30.32 -0.93
CA LEU A 42 -7.04 31.72 -1.10
C LEU A 42 -5.92 32.72 -0.77
N GLU A 43 -4.97 32.36 0.11
CA GLU A 43 -3.75 33.12 0.37
C GLU A 43 -2.69 32.94 -0.74
N GLY A 44 -2.92 32.05 -1.70
CA GLY A 44 -2.09 31.84 -2.87
C GLY A 44 -1.13 30.65 -2.79
N SER A 45 -1.26 29.81 -1.78
CA SER A 45 -0.47 28.59 -1.59
C SER A 45 -1.25 27.35 -2.01
N SER A 46 -0.61 26.42 -2.74
CA SER A 46 -1.21 25.11 -3.00
C SER A 46 -1.06 24.24 -1.76
N GLU A 47 -2.11 23.47 -1.44
CA GLU A 47 -2.16 22.59 -0.29
C GLU A 47 -2.59 21.19 -0.72
N GLU A 48 -1.94 20.18 -0.12
CA GLU A 48 -2.30 18.78 -0.29
C GLU A 48 -2.46 18.13 1.08
N ARG A 49 -3.59 17.46 1.30
CA ARG A 49 -3.90 16.76 2.56
C ARG A 49 -4.59 15.43 2.32
N MET A 50 -4.46 14.56 3.29
CA MET A 50 -5.22 13.31 3.33
C MET A 50 -6.40 13.48 4.29
N LEU A 51 -7.59 13.09 3.83
CA LEU A 51 -8.82 13.11 4.61
C LEU A 51 -9.33 11.68 4.78
N GLU A 52 -9.75 11.35 5.98
CA GLU A 52 -10.50 10.12 6.21
C GLU A 52 -11.99 10.47 6.42
N LEU A 53 -12.84 9.96 5.53
CA LEU A 53 -14.29 10.18 5.58
C LEU A 53 -15.00 8.83 5.36
N ASN A 54 -15.87 8.46 6.30
CA ASN A 54 -16.69 7.25 6.22
C ASN A 54 -15.88 5.96 5.95
N GLY A 55 -14.69 5.83 6.55
CA GLY A 55 -13.79 4.68 6.39
C GLY A 55 -13.10 4.61 5.03
N ARG A 56 -13.12 5.70 4.25
CA ARG A 56 -12.37 5.86 3.00
C ARG A 56 -11.34 6.96 3.12
N VAL A 57 -10.28 6.84 2.36
CA VAL A 57 -9.17 7.80 2.34
C VAL A 57 -9.26 8.63 1.06
N TYR A 58 -9.29 9.95 1.23
CA TYR A 58 -9.35 10.92 0.14
C TYR A 58 -8.11 11.79 0.15
N GLN A 59 -7.57 12.04 -1.02
CA GLN A 59 -6.54 13.05 -1.25
C GLN A 59 -7.24 14.36 -1.62
N LEU A 60 -7.03 15.38 -0.80
CA LEU A 60 -7.55 16.72 -1.02
C LEU A 60 -6.43 17.59 -1.60
N LEU A 61 -6.69 18.20 -2.74
CA LEU A 61 -5.78 19.15 -3.39
C LEU A 61 -6.51 20.49 -3.49
N ALA A 62 -5.99 21.51 -2.82
CA ALA A 62 -6.50 22.87 -2.89
C ALA A 62 -5.50 23.75 -3.63
N ASN A 63 -5.92 24.36 -4.73
CA ASN A 63 -5.05 25.17 -5.58
C ASN A 63 -5.65 26.56 -5.80
N PRO A 64 -4.83 27.63 -5.71
CA PRO A 64 -5.28 28.98 -6.04
C PRO A 64 -5.59 29.13 -7.53
N VAL A 65 -6.69 29.80 -7.82
CA VAL A 65 -7.00 30.26 -9.17
C VAL A 65 -6.53 31.72 -9.29
N ARG A 66 -5.67 32.00 -10.27
CA ARG A 66 -5.11 33.34 -10.47
C ARG A 66 -5.59 33.92 -11.79
N VAL A 67 -5.99 35.17 -11.74
CA VAL A 67 -6.29 36.01 -12.92
C VAL A 67 -5.39 37.24 -12.81
N ASP A 68 -4.67 37.53 -13.86
CA ASP A 68 -3.68 38.66 -13.91
C ASP A 68 -2.72 38.67 -12.68
N ASN A 69 -2.26 37.47 -12.29
CA ASN A 69 -1.36 37.24 -11.14
C ASN A 69 -1.98 37.54 -9.75
N VAL A 70 -3.27 37.81 -9.68
CA VAL A 70 -4.04 38.02 -8.45
C VAL A 70 -4.87 36.77 -8.15
N VAL A 71 -4.89 36.31 -6.91
CA VAL A 71 -5.73 35.18 -6.50
C VAL A 71 -7.20 35.64 -6.56
N SER A 72 -7.97 35.02 -7.44
CA SER A 72 -9.40 35.28 -7.65
C SER A 72 -10.31 34.25 -7.02
N GLY A 73 -9.74 33.10 -6.61
CA GLY A 73 -10.48 32.01 -6.01
C GLY A 73 -9.57 30.80 -5.77
N ALA A 74 -10.19 29.67 -5.44
CA ALA A 74 -9.50 28.40 -5.29
C ALA A 74 -10.33 27.26 -5.91
N VAL A 75 -9.64 26.22 -6.37
CA VAL A 75 -10.22 24.93 -6.78
C VAL A 75 -9.80 23.87 -5.79
N ILE A 76 -10.78 23.13 -5.31
CA ILE A 76 -10.55 21.96 -4.46
C ILE A 76 -10.88 20.72 -5.28
N LEU A 77 -9.92 19.79 -5.34
CA LEU A 77 -10.08 18.48 -5.92
C LEU A 77 -10.00 17.43 -4.80
N VAL A 78 -10.98 16.53 -4.74
CA VAL A 78 -11.03 15.44 -3.77
C VAL A 78 -11.03 14.13 -4.52
N LEU A 79 -9.97 13.33 -4.35
CA LEU A 79 -9.77 12.06 -5.03
C LEU A 79 -9.90 10.90 -4.03
N ASP A 80 -10.72 9.92 -4.32
CA ASP A 80 -10.75 8.67 -3.55
C ASP A 80 -9.46 7.88 -3.86
N VAL A 81 -8.60 7.74 -2.88
CA VAL A 81 -7.32 7.03 -2.97
C VAL A 81 -7.30 5.80 -2.07
N THR A 82 -8.45 5.36 -1.61
CA THR A 82 -8.59 4.25 -0.64
C THR A 82 -7.88 2.99 -1.13
N GLU A 83 -8.17 2.55 -2.35
CA GLU A 83 -7.57 1.33 -2.89
C GLU A 83 -6.06 1.49 -3.15
N LYS A 84 -5.64 2.66 -3.63
CA LYS A 84 -4.22 2.96 -3.81
C LYS A 84 -3.47 2.92 -2.48
N GLN A 85 -4.05 3.52 -1.43
CA GLN A 85 -3.45 3.54 -0.10
C GLN A 85 -3.36 2.15 0.51
N LYS A 86 -4.43 1.33 0.38
CA LYS A 86 -4.42 -0.07 0.81
C LYS A 86 -3.33 -0.88 0.10
N ALA A 87 -3.23 -0.74 -1.22
CA ALA A 87 -2.21 -1.42 -2.00
C ALA A 87 -0.79 -1.01 -1.57
N GLU A 88 -0.55 0.27 -1.28
CA GLU A 88 0.75 0.74 -0.77
C GLU A 88 1.07 0.17 0.63
N VAL A 89 0.10 0.12 1.53
CA VAL A 89 0.28 -0.48 2.85
C VAL A 89 0.61 -1.96 2.71
N MET A 90 -0.18 -2.71 1.95
CA MET A 90 0.08 -4.13 1.70
C MET A 90 1.46 -4.37 1.09
N ARG A 91 1.89 -3.54 0.15
CA ARG A 91 3.23 -3.65 -0.45
C ARG A 91 4.35 -3.42 0.55
N ARG A 92 4.17 -2.45 1.47
CA ARG A 92 5.16 -2.19 2.54
C ARG A 92 5.22 -3.33 3.54
N GLU A 93 4.06 -3.82 3.98
CA GLU A 93 3.97 -4.98 4.88
C GLU A 93 4.56 -6.23 4.26
N PHE A 94 4.25 -6.51 2.98
CA PHE A 94 4.84 -7.61 2.24
C PHE A 94 6.37 -7.51 2.21
N SER A 95 6.93 -6.35 1.84
CA SER A 95 8.39 -6.14 1.79
C SER A 95 9.05 -6.33 3.16
N ALA A 96 8.41 -5.86 4.23
CA ALA A 96 8.90 -6.03 5.58
C ALA A 96 8.87 -7.52 6.00
N ASN A 97 7.76 -8.22 5.76
CA ASN A 97 7.59 -9.63 6.08
C ASN A 97 8.59 -10.50 5.32
N VAL A 98 8.76 -10.28 4.01
CA VAL A 98 9.77 -10.97 3.20
C VAL A 98 11.17 -10.77 3.79
N SER A 99 11.51 -9.53 4.15
CA SER A 99 12.84 -9.24 4.73
C SER A 99 13.06 -9.98 6.05
N HIS A 100 12.05 -10.08 6.88
CA HIS A 100 12.11 -10.83 8.14
C HIS A 100 12.23 -12.34 7.91
N GLU A 101 11.42 -12.89 7.01
CA GLU A 101 11.41 -14.33 6.68
C GLU A 101 12.71 -14.79 6.00
N LEU A 102 13.39 -13.93 5.24
CA LEU A 102 14.69 -14.22 4.67
C LEU A 102 15.82 -14.10 5.70
N LYS A 103 15.74 -13.14 6.62
CA LYS A 103 16.80 -12.89 7.59
C LYS A 103 16.98 -14.03 8.59
N THR A 104 15.91 -14.66 9.03
CA THR A 104 15.94 -15.73 10.04
C THR A 104 16.77 -16.94 9.60
N PRO A 105 16.48 -17.61 8.44
CA PRO A 105 17.28 -18.72 7.96
C PRO A 105 18.73 -18.30 7.64
N LEU A 106 18.93 -17.09 7.12
CA LEU A 106 20.26 -16.57 6.80
C LEU A 106 21.12 -16.44 8.06
N MET A 107 20.54 -15.91 9.15
CA MET A 107 21.26 -15.81 10.44
C MET A 107 21.59 -17.20 11.00
N SER A 108 20.69 -18.18 10.86
CA SER A 108 20.95 -19.56 11.29
C SER A 108 22.08 -20.20 10.48
N ILE A 109 22.07 -20.04 9.16
CA ILE A 109 23.14 -20.51 8.26
C ILE A 109 24.49 -19.90 8.68
N SER A 110 24.52 -18.55 8.81
CA SER A 110 25.75 -17.84 9.20
C SER A 110 26.25 -18.29 10.57
N GLY A 111 25.37 -18.42 11.56
CA GLY A 111 25.75 -18.85 12.90
C GLY A 111 26.31 -20.28 12.93
N TYR A 112 25.67 -21.23 12.22
CA TYR A 112 26.20 -22.59 12.13
C TYR A 112 27.55 -22.66 11.38
N ALA A 113 27.70 -21.87 10.31
CA ALA A 113 28.95 -21.78 9.56
C ALA A 113 30.08 -21.20 10.43
N GLU A 114 29.82 -20.13 11.17
CA GLU A 114 30.78 -19.48 12.08
C GLU A 114 31.26 -20.43 13.19
N ILE A 115 30.34 -21.20 13.79
CA ILE A 115 30.66 -22.19 14.82
C ILE A 115 31.60 -23.27 14.26
N ILE A 116 31.40 -23.73 13.00
CA ILE A 116 32.27 -24.70 12.33
C ILE A 116 33.63 -24.06 12.01
N GLU A 117 33.64 -22.86 11.45
CA GLU A 117 34.86 -22.14 11.04
C GLU A 117 35.80 -21.89 12.23
N ASN A 118 35.25 -21.51 13.37
CA ASN A 118 36.00 -21.26 14.60
C ASN A 118 36.38 -22.51 15.38
N ASN A 119 36.19 -23.73 14.82
CA ASN A 119 36.45 -25.01 15.50
C ASN A 119 35.74 -25.16 16.87
N MET A 120 34.59 -24.55 17.00
CA MET A 120 33.76 -24.61 18.23
C MET A 120 32.90 -25.89 18.30
N VAL A 121 32.99 -26.74 17.25
CA VAL A 121 32.25 -28.00 17.11
C VAL A 121 33.24 -29.15 17.07
N LYS A 122 32.90 -30.24 17.71
CA LYS A 122 33.71 -31.48 17.59
C LYS A 122 33.59 -32.02 16.18
N PRO A 123 34.68 -32.63 15.61
CA PRO A 123 34.70 -33.18 14.26
C PRO A 123 33.51 -34.12 13.95
N GLU A 124 33.08 -34.92 14.92
CA GLU A 124 31.95 -35.83 14.85
C GLU A 124 30.59 -35.14 14.68
N ASP A 125 30.46 -33.89 15.13
CA ASP A 125 29.22 -33.10 15.06
C ASP A 125 29.14 -32.23 13.78
N ILE A 126 30.23 -32.03 13.05
CA ILE A 126 30.30 -31.23 11.82
C ILE A 126 29.20 -31.63 10.79
N PRO A 127 28.97 -32.93 10.51
CA PRO A 127 27.92 -33.34 9.57
C PRO A 127 26.51 -32.91 10.01
N LYS A 128 26.24 -32.87 11.29
CA LYS A 128 24.97 -32.43 11.86
C LYS A 128 24.72 -30.93 11.62
N PHE A 129 25.73 -30.10 11.84
CA PHE A 129 25.65 -28.66 11.59
C PHE A 129 25.58 -28.35 10.10
N ALA A 130 26.35 -29.07 9.26
CA ALA A 130 26.24 -28.97 7.81
C ALA A 130 24.84 -29.34 7.30
N GLY A 131 24.21 -30.39 7.87
CA GLY A 131 22.84 -30.76 7.56
C GLY A 131 21.82 -29.67 7.92
N ARG A 132 22.02 -28.96 9.05
CA ARG A 132 21.18 -27.81 9.40
C ARG A 132 21.34 -26.64 8.45
N ILE A 133 22.57 -26.31 8.05
CA ILE A 133 22.85 -25.29 7.02
C ILE A 133 22.14 -25.65 5.71
N HIS A 134 22.24 -26.91 5.28
CA HIS A 134 21.57 -27.35 4.05
C HIS A 134 20.04 -27.24 4.14
N SER A 135 19.45 -27.64 5.26
CA SER A 135 18.00 -27.53 5.48
C SER A 135 17.51 -26.07 5.43
N GLU A 136 18.21 -25.16 6.10
CA GLU A 136 17.87 -23.73 6.07
C GLU A 136 18.06 -23.10 4.68
N ALA A 137 19.10 -23.50 3.95
CA ALA A 137 19.35 -23.06 2.59
C ALA A 137 18.24 -23.54 1.62
N SER A 138 17.78 -24.78 1.76
CA SER A 138 16.67 -25.33 0.98
C SER A 138 15.37 -24.59 1.27
N ARG A 139 15.07 -24.31 2.55
CA ARG A 139 13.91 -23.51 2.95
C ARG A 139 13.95 -22.10 2.36
N LEU A 140 15.14 -21.47 2.36
CA LEU A 140 15.33 -20.15 1.80
C LEU A 140 15.08 -20.15 0.27
N SER A 141 15.55 -21.18 -0.43
CA SER A 141 15.33 -21.33 -1.88
C SER A 141 13.84 -21.45 -2.20
N SER A 142 13.10 -22.28 -1.45
CA SER A 142 11.64 -22.40 -1.64
C SER A 142 10.91 -21.09 -1.38
N LEU A 143 11.30 -20.33 -0.35
CA LEU A 143 10.70 -19.03 -0.05
C LEU A 143 10.95 -18.02 -1.19
N VAL A 144 12.16 -18.00 -1.76
CA VAL A 144 12.47 -17.15 -2.93
C VAL A 144 11.62 -17.53 -4.13
N GLU A 145 11.44 -18.83 -4.42
CA GLU A 145 10.58 -19.29 -5.50
C GLU A 145 9.12 -18.84 -5.31
N ASP A 146 8.61 -18.91 -4.09
CA ASP A 146 7.24 -18.48 -3.78
C ASP A 146 7.07 -16.96 -3.94
N ILE A 147 8.06 -16.17 -3.55
CA ILE A 147 8.08 -14.71 -3.77
C ILE A 147 8.07 -14.40 -5.28
N ILE A 148 8.85 -15.12 -6.08
CA ILE A 148 8.88 -14.93 -7.55
C ILE A 148 7.53 -15.29 -8.17
N LYS A 149 6.90 -16.39 -7.74
CA LYS A 149 5.55 -16.76 -8.21
C LYS A 149 4.53 -15.68 -7.88
N LEU A 150 4.56 -15.15 -6.64
CA LEU A 150 3.65 -14.10 -6.20
C LEU A 150 3.84 -12.80 -7.01
N SER A 151 5.10 -12.40 -7.25
CA SER A 151 5.42 -11.21 -8.06
C SER A 151 4.86 -11.30 -9.48
N ARG A 152 4.90 -12.49 -10.10
CA ARG A 152 4.34 -12.72 -11.43
C ARG A 152 2.81 -12.61 -11.47
N LEU A 153 2.12 -12.97 -10.38
CA LEU A 153 0.67 -12.82 -10.28
C LEU A 153 0.26 -11.34 -10.20
N ASP A 154 1.07 -10.51 -9.53
CA ASP A 154 0.80 -9.07 -9.41
C ASP A 154 0.99 -8.30 -10.74
N GLU A 155 1.88 -8.78 -11.62
CA GLU A 155 2.13 -8.15 -12.92
C GLU A 155 1.04 -8.39 -13.97
N ASN A 156 -0.10 -9.02 -13.60
CA ASN A 156 -1.18 -9.35 -14.55
C ASN A 156 -0.69 -10.18 -15.76
N ASP A 157 0.37 -10.95 -15.59
CA ASP A 157 0.86 -11.80 -16.65
C ASP A 157 -0.17 -12.91 -16.90
N GLN A 158 -1.05 -12.66 -17.90
CA GLN A 158 -2.20 -13.51 -18.27
C GLN A 158 -1.77 -14.86 -18.88
N SER A 159 -0.52 -15.23 -18.72
CA SER A 159 0.04 -16.46 -19.28
C SER A 159 -0.01 -17.66 -18.33
N ILE A 160 -0.87 -17.63 -17.30
CA ILE A 160 -1.14 -18.85 -16.53
C ILE A 160 -1.98 -19.77 -17.44
N PRO A 161 -1.43 -20.87 -17.96
CA PRO A 161 -2.21 -21.80 -18.77
C PRO A 161 -3.35 -22.37 -17.92
N MET A 162 -4.58 -22.20 -18.40
CA MET A 162 -5.74 -22.81 -17.77
C MET A 162 -5.78 -24.26 -18.20
N GLU A 163 -5.60 -25.18 -17.26
CA GLU A 163 -5.70 -26.60 -17.49
C GLU A 163 -6.97 -27.16 -16.81
N GLU A 164 -7.60 -28.16 -17.44
CA GLU A 164 -8.67 -28.91 -16.79
C GLU A 164 -8.05 -29.80 -15.70
N VAL A 165 -8.48 -29.60 -14.45
CA VAL A 165 -7.96 -30.36 -13.30
C VAL A 165 -9.11 -31.13 -12.64
N ASP A 166 -8.87 -32.40 -12.32
CA ASP A 166 -9.76 -33.18 -11.49
C ASP A 166 -9.57 -32.84 -10.01
N LEU A 167 -10.48 -32.00 -9.48
CA LEU A 167 -10.48 -31.61 -8.09
C LEU A 167 -10.53 -32.79 -7.10
N MET A 168 -11.20 -33.89 -7.49
CA MET A 168 -11.29 -35.09 -6.64
C MET A 168 -9.93 -35.79 -6.54
N GLN A 169 -9.13 -35.75 -7.60
CA GLN A 169 -7.78 -36.30 -7.58
C GLN A 169 -6.86 -35.48 -6.69
N ILE A 170 -6.91 -34.16 -6.79
CA ILE A 170 -6.13 -33.26 -5.92
C ILE A 170 -6.47 -33.47 -4.45
N CYS A 171 -7.76 -33.58 -4.12
CA CYS A 171 -8.17 -33.83 -2.73
C CYS A 171 -7.65 -35.17 -2.18
N ARG A 172 -7.49 -36.19 -3.02
CA ARG A 172 -6.93 -37.49 -2.60
C ARG A 172 -5.41 -37.47 -2.44
N ASP A 173 -4.73 -36.59 -3.20
CA ASP A 173 -3.26 -36.47 -3.16
C ASP A 173 -2.79 -35.62 -1.96
N VAL A 174 -3.71 -34.93 -1.27
CA VAL A 174 -3.43 -34.09 -0.10
C VAL A 174 -3.75 -34.79 1.23
N GLU A 175 -4.48 -35.94 1.23
CA GLU A 175 -4.67 -36.81 2.40
C GLU A 175 -3.46 -37.73 2.63
#